data_898b9bba1fb0369443f486e34a422097
#
_entry.id   898b9bba1fb0369443f486e34a422097
#
_cell.length_a   1.000
_cell.length_b   1.000
_cell.length_c   1.000
_cell.angle_alpha   90.00
_cell.angle_beta   90.00
_cell.angle_gamma   90.00
#
_symmetry.space_group_name_H-M   'P 1'
#
loop_
_entity.id
_entity.type
_entity.pdbx_description
1 polymer ?
#
loop_
_entity_poly.entity_id
_entity_poly.type
_entity_poly.pdbx_seq_one_letter_code
_entity_poly.pdbx_strand_id
1 'polypeptide(L)'
;MEDIQNHKDDRNIDIDQVGVKGIRYPITVLDKNMGEQQTVAEINMYVNLPRYYKGTHMSRFVEILNEHSRRISLQNFSEILDEMKDRLNAESAHMEITFPYFINKAAPVSGSEGLMEYKCTFKGALNKGSDVITMIRVPISTLCPCSKEISEFGAHNQRGEVRLQVRFKKFIWIEDLIGLVEASASSDVYSVLKREDEKYVTERAYNNPRFVEDIVRDIAQKLNDDPNITWFAVESENFESIHNHSAYAYIEKSKDAS
;
A
#
# COMPACT_ATOMS: atom_id res chain seq x y z
N MET A 1 24.36 33.91 11.22
CA MET A 1 25.09 32.64 11.20
C MET A 1 25.33 32.28 9.74
N GLU A 2 26.53 31.84 9.40
CA GLU A 2 26.87 31.44 8.05
C GLU A 2 26.16 30.11 7.69
N ASP A 3 25.55 30.05 6.50
CA ASP A 3 24.83 28.87 6.04
C ASP A 3 25.80 27.89 5.37
N ILE A 4 26.35 26.98 6.17
CA ILE A 4 27.38 26.01 5.74
C ILE A 4 26.83 25.01 4.69
N GLN A 5 25.52 24.75 4.66
CA GLN A 5 24.90 23.81 3.70
C GLN A 5 24.94 24.34 2.28
N ASN A 6 24.90 25.65 2.09
CA ASN A 6 25.01 26.31 0.80
C ASN A 6 26.48 26.52 0.32
N HIS A 7 27.48 26.10 1.12
CA HIS A 7 28.86 26.14 0.67
C HIS A 7 29.09 25.18 -0.50
N LYS A 8 30.10 25.51 -1.32
CA LYS A 8 30.51 24.68 -2.42
C LYS A 8 31.15 23.37 -1.92
N ASP A 9 30.79 22.25 -2.55
CA ASP A 9 31.49 20.98 -2.35
C ASP A 9 32.48 20.73 -3.46
N ASP A 10 33.75 20.47 -3.10
CA ASP A 10 34.85 20.30 -4.06
C ASP A 10 34.89 18.89 -4.66
N ARG A 11 34.16 17.92 -4.12
CA ARG A 11 34.12 16.54 -4.62
C ARG A 11 33.35 16.42 -5.93
N ASN A 12 32.45 17.35 -6.25
CA ASN A 12 31.69 17.44 -7.49
C ASN A 12 30.87 16.17 -7.82
N ILE A 13 30.21 15.60 -6.80
CA ILE A 13 29.37 14.39 -6.91
C ILE A 13 27.94 14.76 -6.54
N ASP A 14 26.97 14.46 -7.43
CA ASP A 14 25.55 14.59 -7.15
C ASP A 14 25.10 13.51 -6.17
N ILE A 15 24.12 13.82 -5.30
CA ILE A 15 23.46 12.85 -4.43
C ILE A 15 22.03 12.68 -4.93
N ASP A 16 21.65 11.45 -5.28
CA ASP A 16 20.32 11.16 -5.83
C ASP A 16 19.20 11.37 -4.81
N GLN A 17 19.44 11.00 -3.55
CA GLN A 17 18.47 11.15 -2.47
C GLN A 17 19.14 11.52 -1.15
N VAL A 18 18.76 12.65 -0.58
CA VAL A 18 19.13 13.12 0.75
C VAL A 18 17.89 13.65 1.47
N GLY A 19 17.73 13.35 2.74
CA GLY A 19 16.55 13.80 3.48
C GLY A 19 16.35 13.10 4.81
N VAL A 20 15.11 12.95 5.22
CA VAL A 20 14.71 12.40 6.52
C VAL A 20 13.98 11.07 6.34
N LYS A 21 14.21 10.13 7.26
CA LYS A 21 13.67 8.78 7.20
C LYS A 21 13.11 8.34 8.56
N GLY A 22 11.99 7.59 8.52
CA GLY A 22 11.42 6.99 9.72
C GLY A 22 10.75 7.99 10.66
N ILE A 23 10.28 9.14 10.15
CA ILE A 23 9.53 10.09 10.96
C ILE A 23 8.16 9.50 11.26
N ARG A 24 7.85 9.30 12.54
CA ARG A 24 6.49 8.91 12.97
C ARG A 24 5.67 10.16 13.23
N TYR A 25 4.57 10.30 12.50
CA TYR A 25 3.78 11.51 12.51
C TYR A 25 2.27 11.22 12.49
N PRO A 26 1.45 11.92 13.30
CA PRO A 26 0.00 11.81 13.22
C PRO A 26 -0.49 12.45 11.92
N ILE A 27 -1.31 11.72 11.18
CA ILE A 27 -1.91 12.18 9.92
C ILE A 27 -3.41 11.92 9.91
N THR A 28 -4.11 12.65 9.04
CA THR A 28 -5.51 12.38 8.70
C THR A 28 -5.58 11.93 7.25
N VAL A 29 -6.21 10.77 7.01
CA VAL A 29 -6.41 10.19 5.67
C VAL A 29 -7.90 10.14 5.34
N LEU A 30 -8.22 10.11 4.03
CA LEU A 30 -9.61 10.00 3.58
C LEU A 30 -10.15 8.60 3.86
N ASP A 31 -11.41 8.53 4.30
CA ASP A 31 -12.18 7.32 4.57
C ASP A 31 -13.52 7.41 3.82
N LYS A 32 -13.84 6.37 3.04
CA LYS A 32 -15.03 6.35 2.18
C LYS A 32 -16.34 6.42 2.96
N ASN A 33 -16.38 5.84 4.17
CA ASN A 33 -17.58 5.74 4.98
C ASN A 33 -17.69 6.85 6.03
N MET A 34 -16.56 7.21 6.65
CA MET A 34 -16.50 8.16 7.77
C MET A 34 -16.01 9.55 7.36
N GLY A 35 -15.62 9.72 6.08
CA GLY A 35 -15.03 10.94 5.56
C GLY A 35 -13.53 11.01 5.82
N GLU A 36 -13.11 10.90 7.07
CA GLU A 36 -11.69 11.00 7.48
C GLU A 36 -11.37 10.01 8.61
N GLN A 37 -10.12 9.55 8.63
CA GLN A 37 -9.58 8.70 9.67
C GLN A 37 -8.22 9.25 10.15
N GLN A 38 -8.05 9.35 11.48
CA GLN A 38 -6.77 9.70 12.09
C GLN A 38 -5.92 8.45 12.32
N THR A 39 -4.63 8.56 11.98
CA THR A 39 -3.69 7.45 12.14
C THR A 39 -2.27 8.00 12.39
N VAL A 40 -1.31 7.10 12.64
CA VAL A 40 0.11 7.45 12.77
C VAL A 40 0.86 6.84 11.61
N ALA A 41 1.48 7.69 10.79
CA ALA A 41 2.28 7.26 9.67
C ALA A 41 3.77 7.21 9.99
N GLU A 42 4.49 6.34 9.30
CA GLU A 42 5.93 6.41 9.11
C GLU A 42 6.21 7.10 7.76
N ILE A 43 6.97 8.19 7.79
CA ILE A 43 7.20 9.06 6.65
C ILE A 43 8.68 9.14 6.32
N ASN A 44 8.99 8.96 5.04
CA ASN A 44 10.31 9.16 4.46
C ASN A 44 10.21 10.27 3.40
N MET A 45 11.11 11.26 3.45
CA MET A 45 11.12 12.40 2.53
C MET A 45 12.54 12.65 2.05
N TYR A 46 12.73 12.73 0.73
CA TYR A 46 14.04 12.90 0.10
C TYR A 46 13.97 13.89 -1.05
N VAL A 47 15.06 14.59 -1.29
CA VAL A 47 15.30 15.38 -2.50
C VAL A 47 16.68 15.02 -3.08
N ASN A 48 16.91 15.32 -4.36
CA ASN A 48 18.28 15.27 -4.88
C ASN A 48 19.10 16.46 -4.37
N LEU A 49 20.40 16.29 -4.24
CA LEU A 49 21.34 17.36 -3.90
C LEU A 49 22.37 17.51 -5.01
N PRO A 50 22.31 18.62 -5.77
CA PRO A 50 23.29 18.91 -6.79
C PRO A 50 24.70 19.02 -6.22
N ARG A 51 25.70 18.58 -6.99
CA ARG A 51 27.11 18.48 -6.62
C ARG A 51 27.78 19.76 -6.13
N TYR A 52 27.18 20.92 -6.41
CA TYR A 52 27.71 22.20 -6.00
C TYR A 52 27.22 22.66 -4.61
N TYR A 53 26.31 21.93 -3.97
CA TYR A 53 25.90 22.17 -2.59
C TYR A 53 26.50 21.14 -1.64
N LYS A 54 26.93 21.60 -0.46
CA LYS A 54 27.50 20.75 0.58
C LYS A 54 26.46 19.93 1.33
N GLY A 55 25.23 20.43 1.46
CA GLY A 55 24.16 19.77 2.22
C GLY A 55 22.79 20.39 1.98
N THR A 56 21.79 19.87 2.66
CA THR A 56 20.42 20.40 2.68
C THR A 56 19.91 20.58 4.11
N HIS A 57 18.88 21.41 4.28
CA HIS A 57 18.31 21.76 5.59
C HIS A 57 17.28 20.73 6.04
N MET A 58 17.65 19.81 6.91
CA MET A 58 16.78 18.73 7.39
C MET A 58 15.52 19.23 8.12
N SER A 59 15.60 20.37 8.83
CA SER A 59 14.42 20.96 9.51
C SER A 59 13.30 21.37 8.54
N ARG A 60 13.65 21.77 7.31
CA ARG A 60 12.66 22.19 6.30
C ARG A 60 11.70 21.05 5.91
N PHE A 61 12.17 19.80 5.90
CA PHE A 61 11.28 18.65 5.68
C PHE A 61 10.20 18.55 6.76
N VAL A 62 10.59 18.76 8.03
CA VAL A 62 9.65 18.71 9.16
C VAL A 62 8.70 19.92 9.16
N GLU A 63 9.17 21.09 8.75
CA GLU A 63 8.34 22.28 8.58
C GLU A 63 7.25 22.06 7.53
N ILE A 64 7.62 21.55 6.35
CA ILE A 64 6.68 21.19 5.28
C ILE A 64 5.66 20.16 5.80
N LEU A 65 6.14 19.12 6.48
CA LEU A 65 5.25 18.12 7.06
C LEU A 65 4.28 18.72 8.09
N ASN A 66 4.71 19.66 8.94
CA ASN A 66 3.85 20.35 9.89
C ASN A 66 2.73 21.15 9.22
N GLU A 67 3.01 21.77 8.08
CA GLU A 67 2.04 22.57 7.34
C GLU A 67 0.95 21.68 6.70
N HIS A 68 1.31 20.46 6.26
CA HIS A 68 0.41 19.52 5.59
C HIS A 68 -0.16 18.40 6.45
N SER A 69 0.35 18.19 7.68
CA SER A 69 0.05 17.01 8.52
C SER A 69 -1.42 16.80 8.86
N ARG A 70 -2.21 17.87 8.86
CA ARG A 70 -3.64 17.80 9.19
C ARG A 70 -4.46 17.07 8.14
N ARG A 71 -3.94 16.94 6.91
CA ARG A 71 -4.62 16.26 5.82
C ARG A 71 -3.61 15.80 4.79
N ILE A 72 -3.21 14.54 4.86
CA ILE A 72 -2.38 13.90 3.83
C ILE A 72 -3.26 12.95 3.05
N SER A 73 -3.47 13.26 1.78
CA SER A 73 -4.26 12.46 0.85
C SER A 73 -3.56 12.34 -0.49
N LEU A 74 -4.00 11.41 -1.31
CA LEU A 74 -3.52 11.30 -2.69
C LEU A 74 -3.77 12.57 -3.51
N GLN A 75 -4.76 13.39 -3.10
CA GLN A 75 -5.12 14.62 -3.81
C GLN A 75 -4.09 15.73 -3.63
N ASN A 76 -3.49 15.87 -2.43
CA ASN A 76 -2.48 16.90 -2.15
C ASN A 76 -1.05 16.38 -2.11
N PHE A 77 -0.86 15.09 -2.44
CA PHE A 77 0.46 14.46 -2.40
C PHE A 77 1.47 15.13 -3.35
N SER A 78 1.03 15.47 -4.56
CA SER A 78 1.86 16.15 -5.55
C SER A 78 2.22 17.58 -5.12
N GLU A 79 1.30 18.30 -4.45
CA GLU A 79 1.56 19.64 -3.91
C GLU A 79 2.66 19.63 -2.86
N ILE A 80 2.69 18.60 -1.98
CA ILE A 80 3.73 18.43 -0.98
C ILE A 80 5.10 18.18 -1.66
N LEU A 81 5.13 17.38 -2.72
CA LEU A 81 6.35 17.11 -3.47
C LEU A 81 6.86 18.37 -4.20
N ASP A 82 5.97 19.19 -4.76
CA ASP A 82 6.33 20.46 -5.38
C ASP A 82 6.93 21.43 -4.34
N GLU A 83 6.29 21.55 -3.17
CA GLU A 83 6.80 22.39 -2.08
C GLU A 83 8.17 21.90 -1.58
N MET A 84 8.37 20.59 -1.48
CA MET A 84 9.69 20.04 -1.12
C MET A 84 10.76 20.47 -2.13
N LYS A 85 10.48 20.40 -3.44
CA LYS A 85 11.42 20.86 -4.47
C LYS A 85 11.75 22.34 -4.32
N ASP A 86 10.72 23.18 -4.18
CA ASP A 86 10.88 24.63 -4.12
C ASP A 86 11.64 25.07 -2.85
N ARG A 87 11.23 24.61 -1.68
CA ARG A 87 11.85 25.02 -0.41
C ARG A 87 13.25 24.48 -0.18
N LEU A 88 13.59 23.36 -0.84
CA LEU A 88 14.91 22.72 -0.72
C LEU A 88 15.81 22.98 -1.92
N ASN A 89 15.35 23.82 -2.89
CA ASN A 89 16.06 24.14 -4.13
C ASN A 89 16.54 22.88 -4.88
N ALA A 90 15.64 21.88 -5.01
CA ALA A 90 15.93 20.58 -5.60
C ALA A 90 15.28 20.41 -6.97
N GLU A 91 15.83 19.53 -7.80
CA GLU A 91 15.28 19.18 -9.11
C GLU A 91 14.25 18.04 -9.01
N SER A 92 14.38 17.20 -7.96
CA SER A 92 13.47 16.09 -7.71
C SER A 92 13.14 15.95 -6.23
N ALA A 93 11.92 15.49 -5.95
CA ALA A 93 11.46 15.15 -4.60
C ALA A 93 10.85 13.75 -4.58
N HIS A 94 11.02 13.06 -3.46
CA HIS A 94 10.49 11.72 -3.22
C HIS A 94 9.87 11.67 -1.82
N MET A 95 8.70 11.07 -1.70
CA MET A 95 8.04 10.87 -0.41
C MET A 95 7.40 9.49 -0.36
N GLU A 96 7.51 8.84 0.79
CA GLU A 96 6.84 7.59 1.09
C GLU A 96 6.17 7.70 2.46
N ILE A 97 4.88 7.41 2.52
CA ILE A 97 4.06 7.49 3.73
C ILE A 97 3.40 6.14 3.93
N THR A 98 3.77 5.45 5.01
CA THR A 98 3.19 4.15 5.38
C THR A 98 2.39 4.29 6.66
N PHE A 99 1.15 3.80 6.68
CA PHE A 99 0.25 3.93 7.80
C PHE A 99 -0.69 2.72 7.94
N PRO A 100 -1.13 2.38 9.15
CA PRO A 100 -2.25 1.48 9.38
C PRO A 100 -3.56 2.19 8.99
N TYR A 101 -4.40 1.49 8.26
CA TYR A 101 -5.73 1.93 7.85
C TYR A 101 -6.76 0.95 8.40
N PHE A 102 -7.81 1.45 9.05
CA PHE A 102 -8.79 0.61 9.75
C PHE A 102 -10.13 0.64 9.04
N ILE A 103 -10.70 -0.54 8.81
CA ILE A 103 -12.07 -0.69 8.29
C ILE A 103 -12.90 -1.43 9.33
N ASN A 104 -14.07 -0.86 9.68
CA ASN A 104 -15.06 -1.58 10.47
C ASN A 104 -15.72 -2.64 9.59
N LYS A 105 -15.43 -3.92 9.89
CA LYS A 105 -15.88 -5.07 9.09
C LYS A 105 -16.88 -5.90 9.88
N ALA A 106 -18.08 -6.05 9.32
CA ALA A 106 -19.12 -6.89 9.89
C ALA A 106 -18.88 -8.36 9.57
N ALA A 107 -19.04 -9.23 10.57
CA ALA A 107 -19.03 -10.67 10.40
C ALA A 107 -20.20 -11.14 9.49
N PRO A 108 -20.00 -12.19 8.67
CA PRO A 108 -20.87 -12.47 7.53
C PRO A 108 -22.27 -12.98 7.88
N VAL A 109 -22.50 -13.51 9.07
CA VAL A 109 -23.78 -14.05 9.52
C VAL A 109 -24.31 -13.27 10.70
N SER A 110 -23.53 -13.13 11.76
CA SER A 110 -23.94 -12.45 12.99
C SER A 110 -24.02 -10.93 12.87
N GLY A 111 -23.33 -10.35 11.87
CA GLY A 111 -23.20 -8.90 11.74
C GLY A 111 -22.36 -8.25 12.85
N SER A 112 -21.65 -9.05 13.67
CA SER A 112 -20.79 -8.51 14.72
C SER A 112 -19.65 -7.71 14.10
N GLU A 113 -19.50 -6.46 14.50
CA GLU A 113 -18.52 -5.55 13.94
C GLU A 113 -17.17 -5.64 14.65
N GLY A 114 -16.09 -5.43 13.88
CA GLY A 114 -14.75 -5.35 14.42
C GLY A 114 -13.80 -4.64 13.46
N LEU A 115 -12.86 -3.89 14.03
CA LEU A 115 -11.85 -3.18 13.25
C LEU A 115 -10.83 -4.14 12.65
N MET A 116 -10.67 -4.09 11.33
CA MET A 116 -9.61 -4.74 10.58
C MET A 116 -8.55 -3.72 10.21
N GLU A 117 -7.29 -4.07 10.49
CA GLU A 117 -6.13 -3.26 10.09
C GLU A 117 -5.61 -3.71 8.72
N TYR A 118 -5.33 -2.73 7.88
CA TYR A 118 -4.64 -2.88 6.60
C TYR A 118 -3.44 -1.95 6.57
N LYS A 119 -2.33 -2.39 6.00
CA LYS A 119 -1.15 -1.54 5.84
C LYS A 119 -1.19 -0.85 4.49
N CYS A 120 -1.24 0.47 4.50
CA CYS A 120 -1.29 1.30 3.30
C CYS A 120 -0.02 2.12 3.14
N THR A 121 0.40 2.33 1.89
CA THR A 121 1.55 3.19 1.57
C THR A 121 1.22 4.05 0.35
N PHE A 122 1.45 5.35 0.47
CA PHE A 122 1.54 6.26 -0.66
C PHE A 122 3.01 6.52 -0.94
N LYS A 123 3.43 6.30 -2.18
CA LYS A 123 4.79 6.56 -2.61
C LYS A 123 4.77 7.44 -3.84
N GLY A 124 5.48 8.55 -3.81
CA GLY A 124 5.52 9.46 -4.93
C GLY A 124 6.90 10.01 -5.20
N ALA A 125 7.10 10.32 -6.47
CA ALA A 125 8.27 10.99 -6.98
C ALA A 125 7.85 12.12 -7.92
N LEU A 126 8.51 13.25 -7.81
CA LEU A 126 8.35 14.38 -8.70
C LEU A 126 9.71 14.72 -9.34
N ASN A 127 9.86 14.35 -10.61
CA ASN A 127 11.02 14.66 -11.44
C ASN A 127 10.57 15.55 -12.61
N LYS A 128 10.47 14.96 -13.81
CA LYS A 128 9.90 15.61 -15.02
C LYS A 128 8.36 15.55 -15.06
N GLY A 129 7.74 14.80 -14.17
CA GLY A 129 6.30 14.62 -13.97
C GLY A 129 6.04 13.98 -12.61
N SER A 130 4.82 14.09 -12.11
CA SER A 130 4.38 13.44 -10.87
C SER A 130 4.10 11.97 -11.13
N ASP A 131 4.72 11.08 -10.36
CA ASP A 131 4.45 9.64 -10.32
C ASP A 131 4.01 9.27 -8.91
N VAL A 132 2.78 8.80 -8.75
CA VAL A 132 2.22 8.41 -7.45
C VAL A 132 1.71 6.98 -7.50
N ILE A 133 2.17 6.15 -6.57
CA ILE A 133 1.77 4.76 -6.38
C ILE A 133 1.03 4.64 -5.06
N THR A 134 -0.15 4.02 -5.10
CA THR A 134 -0.82 3.52 -3.91
C THR A 134 -0.50 2.05 -3.75
N MET A 135 -0.05 1.66 -2.56
CA MET A 135 0.20 0.27 -2.18
C MET A 135 -0.66 -0.08 -0.97
N ILE A 136 -1.31 -1.24 -1.03
CA ILE A 136 -2.03 -1.84 0.10
C ILE A 136 -1.52 -3.26 0.36
N ARG A 137 -1.56 -3.66 1.62
CA ARG A 137 -1.36 -5.05 2.05
C ARG A 137 -2.63 -5.55 2.69
N VAL A 138 -3.16 -6.62 2.13
CA VAL A 138 -4.46 -7.20 2.51
C VAL A 138 -4.26 -8.62 3.00
N PRO A 139 -4.60 -8.92 4.26
CA PRO A 139 -4.60 -10.29 4.76
C PRO A 139 -5.74 -11.09 4.12
N ILE A 140 -5.43 -12.30 3.70
CA ILE A 140 -6.38 -13.21 3.06
C ILE A 140 -6.36 -14.59 3.72
N SER A 141 -7.39 -15.39 3.46
CA SER A 141 -7.44 -16.81 3.78
C SER A 141 -7.57 -17.62 2.51
N THR A 142 -6.76 -18.69 2.39
CA THR A 142 -6.77 -19.60 1.23
C THR A 142 -6.90 -21.04 1.66
N LEU A 143 -7.53 -21.85 0.83
CA LEU A 143 -7.66 -23.29 0.97
C LEU A 143 -7.08 -23.96 -0.27
N CYS A 144 -6.19 -24.94 -0.08
CA CYS A 144 -5.45 -25.59 -1.15
C CYS A 144 -6.37 -26.47 -2.04
N PRO A 145 -6.47 -26.17 -3.35
CA PRO A 145 -7.23 -27.02 -4.28
C PRO A 145 -6.69 -28.43 -4.40
N CYS A 146 -5.35 -28.61 -4.42
CA CYS A 146 -4.72 -29.93 -4.52
C CYS A 146 -5.07 -30.81 -3.34
N SER A 147 -4.93 -30.29 -2.10
CA SER A 147 -5.23 -31.08 -0.91
C SER A 147 -6.71 -31.44 -0.82
N LYS A 148 -7.58 -30.56 -1.30
CA LYS A 148 -9.02 -30.83 -1.41
C LYS A 148 -9.32 -31.98 -2.35
N GLU A 149 -8.62 -32.06 -3.48
CA GLU A 149 -8.83 -33.08 -4.51
C GLU A 149 -8.38 -34.48 -4.05
N ILE A 150 -7.24 -34.58 -3.35
CA ILE A 150 -6.63 -35.87 -2.99
C ILE A 150 -7.03 -36.40 -1.62
N SER A 151 -7.56 -35.55 -0.73
CA SER A 151 -7.87 -35.92 0.65
C SER A 151 -9.31 -36.39 0.81
N GLU A 152 -9.51 -37.49 1.56
CA GLU A 152 -10.84 -37.98 1.93
C GLU A 152 -11.55 -37.12 3.00
N PHE A 153 -10.78 -36.36 3.80
CA PHE A 153 -11.28 -35.69 5.02
C PHE A 153 -11.01 -34.18 5.07
N GLY A 154 -11.03 -33.48 3.96
CA GLY A 154 -10.93 -32.05 3.93
C GLY A 154 -9.69 -31.54 3.18
N ALA A 155 -9.22 -30.35 3.52
CA ALA A 155 -8.09 -29.71 2.88
C ALA A 155 -7.40 -28.77 3.86
N HIS A 156 -6.08 -28.60 3.71
CA HIS A 156 -5.38 -27.60 4.50
C HIS A 156 -5.73 -26.20 4.04
N ASN A 157 -5.76 -25.28 4.99
CA ASN A 157 -5.93 -23.85 4.76
C ASN A 157 -4.80 -23.08 5.44
N GLN A 158 -4.62 -21.84 5.05
CA GLN A 158 -3.61 -20.94 5.59
C GLN A 158 -3.98 -19.49 5.44
N ARG A 159 -3.32 -18.65 6.22
CA ARG A 159 -3.29 -17.22 6.00
C ARG A 159 -2.35 -16.89 4.83
N GLY A 160 -2.66 -15.80 4.16
CA GLY A 160 -1.79 -15.21 3.17
C GLY A 160 -1.84 -13.69 3.27
N GLU A 161 -1.03 -13.04 2.48
CA GLU A 161 -1.02 -11.59 2.28
C GLU A 161 -0.96 -11.29 0.78
N VAL A 162 -1.80 -10.38 0.33
CA VAL A 162 -1.67 -9.79 -1.00
C VAL A 162 -1.12 -8.38 -0.85
N ARG A 163 -0.05 -8.09 -1.60
CA ARG A 163 0.46 -6.73 -1.80
C ARG A 163 0.03 -6.25 -3.18
N LEU A 164 -0.83 -5.25 -3.22
CA LEU A 164 -1.29 -4.61 -4.44
C LEU A 164 -0.71 -3.22 -4.55
N GLN A 165 -0.11 -2.90 -5.70
CA GLN A 165 0.38 -1.58 -6.05
C GLN A 165 -0.32 -1.12 -7.33
N VAL A 166 -0.76 0.15 -7.36
CA VAL A 166 -1.45 0.71 -8.53
C VAL A 166 -1.03 2.14 -8.81
N ARG A 167 -1.00 2.49 -10.13
CA ARG A 167 -1.08 3.84 -10.64
C ARG A 167 -2.43 4.05 -11.33
N PHE A 168 -3.00 5.22 -11.22
CA PHE A 168 -4.35 5.52 -11.72
C PHE A 168 -4.45 6.94 -12.27
N LYS A 169 -5.44 7.18 -13.13
CA LYS A 169 -5.73 8.48 -13.73
C LYS A 169 -6.58 9.37 -12.82
N LYS A 170 -7.55 8.78 -12.13
CA LYS A 170 -8.52 9.45 -11.26
C LYS A 170 -8.47 8.82 -9.89
N PHE A 171 -8.74 9.60 -8.86
CA PHE A 171 -8.79 9.14 -7.46
C PHE A 171 -9.52 7.80 -7.31
N ILE A 172 -8.95 6.92 -6.49
CA ILE A 172 -9.49 5.61 -6.14
C ILE A 172 -9.49 5.46 -4.61
N TRP A 173 -10.56 4.89 -4.08
CA TRP A 173 -10.65 4.61 -2.65
C TRP A 173 -9.81 3.39 -2.26
N ILE A 174 -9.14 3.47 -1.12
CA ILE A 174 -8.38 2.36 -0.53
C ILE A 174 -9.29 1.15 -0.32
N GLU A 175 -10.51 1.38 0.15
CA GLU A 175 -11.52 0.35 0.42
C GLU A 175 -11.92 -0.42 -0.84
N ASP A 176 -12.00 0.24 -1.99
CA ASP A 176 -12.33 -0.42 -3.26
C ASP A 176 -11.20 -1.38 -3.68
N LEU A 177 -9.94 -0.97 -3.48
CA LEU A 177 -8.79 -1.84 -3.74
C LEU A 177 -8.73 -3.02 -2.76
N ILE A 178 -9.02 -2.79 -1.48
CA ILE A 178 -9.09 -3.85 -0.46
C ILE A 178 -10.18 -4.85 -0.82
N GLY A 179 -11.40 -4.38 -1.12
CA GLY A 179 -12.52 -5.24 -1.51
C GLY A 179 -12.25 -6.06 -2.77
N LEU A 180 -11.53 -5.49 -3.74
CA LEU A 180 -11.11 -6.20 -4.95
C LEU A 180 -10.19 -7.39 -4.62
N VAL A 181 -9.25 -7.20 -3.70
CA VAL A 181 -8.33 -8.25 -3.25
C VAL A 181 -9.08 -9.32 -2.44
N GLU A 182 -9.88 -8.93 -1.45
CA GLU A 182 -10.63 -9.86 -0.60
C GLU A 182 -11.57 -10.76 -1.43
N ALA A 183 -12.23 -10.20 -2.45
CA ALA A 183 -13.09 -10.94 -3.36
C ALA A 183 -12.35 -11.98 -4.24
N SER A 184 -11.03 -11.99 -4.26
CA SER A 184 -10.21 -12.94 -5.03
C SER A 184 -9.66 -14.09 -4.17
N ALA A 185 -9.80 -14.01 -2.84
CA ALA A 185 -9.37 -15.03 -1.88
C ALA A 185 -10.40 -16.17 -1.73
N SER A 186 -10.01 -17.27 -1.07
CA SER A 186 -10.96 -18.33 -0.70
C SER A 186 -12.01 -17.83 0.28
N SER A 187 -11.59 -17.04 1.24
CA SER A 187 -12.46 -16.31 2.18
C SER A 187 -11.75 -15.08 2.70
N ASP A 188 -12.55 -14.12 3.14
CA ASP A 188 -12.08 -12.95 3.85
C ASP A 188 -11.56 -13.31 5.25
N VAL A 189 -10.80 -12.39 5.83
CA VAL A 189 -10.36 -12.43 7.22
C VAL A 189 -11.15 -11.41 8.04
N TYR A 190 -11.46 -11.75 9.29
CA TYR A 190 -12.25 -10.92 10.18
C TYR A 190 -11.56 -10.82 11.55
N SER A 191 -11.75 -9.71 12.25
CA SER A 191 -11.27 -9.52 13.63
C SER A 191 -12.22 -10.10 14.68
N VAL A 192 -13.51 -10.22 14.36
CA VAL A 192 -14.55 -10.78 15.24
C VAL A 192 -15.40 -11.79 14.47
N LEU A 193 -15.52 -13.01 14.99
CA LEU A 193 -16.39 -14.06 14.46
C LEU A 193 -17.12 -14.74 15.62
N LYS A 194 -18.40 -15.03 15.44
CA LYS A 194 -19.18 -15.94 16.26
C LYS A 194 -19.13 -17.36 15.68
N ARG A 195 -19.68 -18.37 16.36
CA ARG A 195 -19.66 -19.77 15.88
C ARG A 195 -20.32 -19.95 14.51
N GLU A 196 -21.41 -19.26 14.27
CA GLU A 196 -22.12 -19.27 12.98
C GLU A 196 -21.30 -18.65 11.86
N ASP A 197 -20.52 -17.59 12.17
CA ASP A 197 -19.60 -16.96 11.24
C ASP A 197 -18.41 -17.88 10.93
N GLU A 198 -17.83 -18.53 11.96
CA GLU A 198 -16.74 -19.51 11.78
C GLU A 198 -17.17 -20.63 10.83
N LYS A 199 -18.39 -21.17 11.04
CA LYS A 199 -18.97 -22.17 10.13
C LYS A 199 -19.04 -21.63 8.70
N TYR A 200 -19.62 -20.45 8.52
CA TYR A 200 -19.79 -19.84 7.20
C TYR A 200 -18.44 -19.63 6.49
N VAL A 201 -17.47 -19.03 7.18
CA VAL A 201 -16.12 -18.74 6.63
C VAL A 201 -15.41 -20.03 6.24
N THR A 202 -15.52 -21.08 7.06
CA THR A 202 -14.93 -22.40 6.80
C THR A 202 -15.54 -23.03 5.57
N GLU A 203 -16.87 -23.08 5.48
CA GLU A 203 -17.60 -23.66 4.34
C GLU A 203 -17.38 -22.86 3.06
N ARG A 204 -17.36 -21.52 3.15
CA ARG A 204 -17.04 -20.63 2.01
C ARG A 204 -15.65 -20.91 1.46
N ALA A 205 -14.63 -20.98 2.33
CA ALA A 205 -13.27 -21.28 1.92
C ALA A 205 -13.16 -22.67 1.29
N TYR A 206 -13.82 -23.66 1.87
CA TYR A 206 -13.82 -25.03 1.33
C TYR A 206 -14.49 -25.11 -0.06
N ASN A 207 -15.55 -24.35 -0.29
CA ASN A 207 -16.25 -24.32 -1.58
C ASN A 207 -15.57 -23.42 -2.63
N ASN A 208 -14.59 -22.61 -2.22
CA ASN A 208 -13.85 -21.68 -3.08
C ASN A 208 -12.33 -21.84 -2.92
N PRO A 209 -11.77 -23.03 -3.20
CA PRO A 209 -10.32 -23.24 -3.10
C PRO A 209 -9.57 -22.38 -4.11
N ARG A 210 -8.41 -21.85 -3.72
CA ARG A 210 -7.60 -20.93 -4.55
C ARG A 210 -6.12 -21.23 -4.41
N PHE A 211 -5.45 -21.38 -5.55
CA PHE A 211 -4.00 -21.30 -5.62
C PHE A 211 -3.53 -19.84 -5.48
N VAL A 212 -2.28 -19.65 -5.12
CA VAL A 212 -1.66 -18.31 -5.12
C VAL A 212 -1.69 -17.69 -6.53
N GLU A 213 -1.57 -18.51 -7.58
CA GLU A 213 -1.65 -18.10 -8.98
C GLU A 213 -3.05 -17.62 -9.37
N ASP A 214 -4.10 -18.25 -8.86
CA ASP A 214 -5.49 -17.85 -9.14
C ASP A 214 -5.76 -16.46 -8.60
N ILE A 215 -5.28 -16.18 -7.38
CA ILE A 215 -5.44 -14.89 -6.71
C ILE A 215 -4.83 -13.77 -7.56
N VAL A 216 -3.56 -13.90 -7.96
CA VAL A 216 -2.89 -12.85 -8.74
C VAL A 216 -3.49 -12.68 -10.13
N ARG A 217 -3.98 -13.76 -10.76
CA ARG A 217 -4.68 -13.70 -12.07
C ARG A 217 -6.03 -13.00 -11.97
N ASP A 218 -6.84 -13.35 -10.98
CA ASP A 218 -8.17 -12.75 -10.78
C ASP A 218 -8.06 -11.25 -10.50
N ILE A 219 -7.11 -10.84 -9.64
CA ILE A 219 -6.85 -9.44 -9.37
C ILE A 219 -6.34 -8.74 -10.63
N ALA A 220 -5.35 -9.30 -11.31
CA ALA A 220 -4.76 -8.72 -12.52
C ALA A 220 -5.80 -8.56 -13.64
N GLN A 221 -6.73 -9.50 -13.81
CA GLN A 221 -7.81 -9.39 -14.79
C GLN A 221 -8.71 -8.18 -14.49
N LYS A 222 -9.18 -8.04 -13.24
CA LYS A 222 -10.05 -6.93 -12.83
C LYS A 222 -9.35 -5.57 -13.02
N LEU A 223 -8.05 -5.47 -12.65
CA LEU A 223 -7.26 -4.26 -12.82
C LEU A 223 -6.99 -3.94 -14.30
N ASN A 224 -6.81 -4.99 -15.11
CA ASN A 224 -6.63 -4.83 -16.56
C ASN A 224 -7.88 -4.27 -17.24
N ASP A 225 -9.06 -4.68 -16.77
CA ASP A 225 -10.35 -4.24 -17.32
C ASP A 225 -10.77 -2.83 -16.83
N ASP A 226 -10.17 -2.33 -15.73
CA ASP A 226 -10.44 -0.99 -15.22
C ASP A 226 -9.65 0.07 -16.00
N PRO A 227 -10.32 0.97 -16.79
CA PRO A 227 -9.65 2.00 -17.57
C PRO A 227 -8.99 3.10 -16.72
N ASN A 228 -9.30 3.17 -15.42
CA ASN A 228 -8.69 4.11 -14.49
C ASN A 228 -7.26 3.69 -14.09
N ILE A 229 -6.97 2.41 -14.08
CA ILE A 229 -5.65 1.86 -13.74
C ILE A 229 -4.72 1.95 -14.94
N THR A 230 -3.53 2.53 -14.76
CA THR A 230 -2.49 2.67 -15.80
C THR A 230 -1.35 1.68 -15.63
N TRP A 231 -1.07 1.30 -14.40
CA TRP A 231 -0.06 0.32 -14.03
C TRP A 231 -0.48 -0.39 -12.75
N PHE A 232 -0.11 -1.65 -12.62
CA PHE A 232 -0.27 -2.40 -11.38
C PHE A 232 0.82 -3.43 -11.19
N ALA A 233 1.09 -3.76 -9.92
CA ALA A 233 1.84 -4.93 -9.50
C ALA A 233 1.06 -5.65 -8.39
N VAL A 234 0.87 -6.94 -8.55
CA VAL A 234 0.17 -7.82 -7.62
C VAL A 234 1.12 -8.91 -7.17
N GLU A 235 1.30 -9.02 -5.87
CA GLU A 235 2.09 -10.05 -5.21
C GLU A 235 1.19 -10.77 -4.21
N SER A 236 1.17 -12.09 -4.24
CA SER A 236 0.47 -12.92 -3.26
C SER A 236 1.43 -13.90 -2.62
N GLU A 237 1.40 -13.97 -1.29
CA GLU A 237 2.17 -14.91 -0.49
C GLU A 237 1.21 -15.69 0.42
N ASN A 238 1.19 -17.04 0.29
CA ASN A 238 0.46 -17.94 1.17
C ASN A 238 1.43 -18.55 2.17
N PHE A 239 1.14 -18.39 3.47
CA PHE A 239 1.93 -18.98 4.57
C PHE A 239 1.53 -20.44 4.75
N GLU A 240 2.08 -21.31 3.92
CA GLU A 240 1.69 -22.73 3.82
C GLU A 240 1.69 -23.44 5.17
N SER A 241 0.55 -24.01 5.56
CA SER A 241 0.39 -24.64 6.89
C SER A 241 1.08 -25.99 7.04
N ILE A 242 1.41 -26.67 5.93
CA ILE A 242 2.05 -28.00 5.92
C ILE A 242 3.48 -27.98 5.37
N HIS A 243 4.01 -26.80 4.99
CA HIS A 243 5.36 -26.60 4.47
C HIS A 243 6.13 -25.60 5.33
N ASN A 244 7.45 -25.66 5.28
CA ASN A 244 8.32 -24.69 5.94
C ASN A 244 8.69 -23.48 5.08
N HIS A 245 8.02 -23.32 3.94
CA HIS A 245 8.16 -22.21 3.02
C HIS A 245 6.78 -21.68 2.63
N SER A 246 6.74 -20.46 2.14
CA SER A 246 5.54 -19.84 1.56
C SER A 246 5.42 -20.18 0.08
N ALA A 247 4.18 -20.23 -0.44
CA ALA A 247 3.91 -20.18 -1.87
C ALA A 247 3.80 -18.71 -2.30
N TYR A 248 4.35 -18.38 -3.47
CA TYR A 248 4.47 -17.00 -3.93
C TYR A 248 4.13 -16.86 -5.43
N ALA A 249 3.38 -15.81 -5.77
CA ALA A 249 3.13 -15.43 -7.15
C ALA A 249 3.18 -13.91 -7.33
N TYR A 250 3.61 -13.46 -8.51
CA TYR A 250 3.75 -12.05 -8.85
C TYR A 250 3.34 -11.78 -10.30
N ILE A 251 2.60 -10.69 -10.51
CA ILE A 251 2.28 -10.14 -11.84
C ILE A 251 2.50 -8.64 -11.79
N GLU A 252 3.20 -8.10 -12.81
CA GLU A 252 3.31 -6.67 -13.05
C GLU A 252 2.90 -6.36 -14.49
N LYS A 253 2.15 -5.26 -14.67
CA LYS A 253 1.72 -4.81 -15.98
C LYS A 253 1.59 -3.29 -16.06
N SER A 254 2.21 -2.71 -17.10
CA SER A 254 1.91 -1.35 -17.55
C SER A 254 0.81 -1.41 -18.62
N LYS A 255 -0.17 -0.52 -18.50
CA LYS A 255 -1.26 -0.35 -19.47
C LYS A 255 -1.07 0.90 -20.34
N ASP A 256 0.07 1.60 -20.17
CA ASP A 256 0.36 2.79 -20.94
C ASP A 256 0.62 2.43 -22.40
N ALA A 257 -0.23 3.01 -23.22
CA ALA A 257 -0.19 3.24 -24.66
C ALA A 257 0.26 2.07 -25.54
N SER A 258 -0.71 1.33 -26.02
CA SER A 258 -0.70 0.91 -27.42
C SER A 258 -1.19 2.08 -28.26
#